data_5e786a69e069d5095188424bba1431fe
#
_entry.id   5e786a69e069d5095188424bba1431fe
#
_cell.length_a   1.000
_cell.length_b   1.000
_cell.length_c   1.000
_cell.angle_alpha   90.00
_cell.angle_beta   90.00
_cell.angle_gamma   90.00
#
_symmetry.space_group_name_H-M   'P 1'
#
loop_
_entity.id
_entity.type
_entity.pdbx_description
1 polymer ?
#
loop_
_entity_poly.entity_id
_entity_poly.type
_entity_poly.pdbx_seq_one_letter_code
_entity_poly.pdbx_strand_id
1 'polypeptide(L)'
;MTGISIAAKREWNAVLDKFQMNIDSCTKYPFGEYFTTEINGESVIFYRCGVRKVNSSAATQYMIDHFNLKKIIVAGTCAGIDEKFKTLDILISNKVVQYDCTVKEQEPLIKDSFTVSFDISSLGSNILSGTIGTADKAVVMWKDYLELKENNITIADTESAAIAYICKANNVECIIIKGISDFPTNEQEPSKEEQLNSFITKIPIIMNKIVDEYLPLALKSSVK
;
A
#
# COMPACT_ATOMS: atom_id res chain seq x y z
N MET A 1 2.91 16.98 -10.13
CA MET A 1 2.87 15.60 -10.63
C MET A 1 2.52 14.67 -9.48
N THR A 2 1.76 13.62 -9.73
CA THR A 2 1.39 12.60 -8.72
C THR A 2 2.25 11.36 -8.92
N GLY A 3 2.84 10.84 -7.83
CA GLY A 3 3.56 9.56 -7.80
C GLY A 3 2.62 8.42 -7.43
N ILE A 4 2.74 7.28 -8.10
CA ILE A 4 2.02 6.06 -7.78
C ILE A 4 3.04 4.99 -7.39
N SER A 5 3.07 4.67 -6.09
CA SER A 5 4.01 3.74 -5.48
C SER A 5 3.48 2.32 -5.54
N ILE A 6 4.25 1.41 -6.13
CA ILE A 6 3.98 -0.03 -6.21
C ILE A 6 5.15 -0.77 -5.56
N ALA A 7 4.89 -1.68 -4.63
CA ALA A 7 5.95 -2.31 -3.86
C ALA A 7 6.47 -3.61 -4.50
N ALA A 8 5.60 -4.59 -4.67
CA ALA A 8 6.00 -5.93 -5.05
C ALA A 8 6.20 -6.08 -6.57
N LYS A 9 7.18 -6.89 -6.97
CA LYS A 9 7.45 -7.16 -8.40
C LYS A 9 6.22 -7.69 -9.14
N ARG A 10 5.38 -8.49 -8.49
CA ARG A 10 4.17 -9.06 -9.12
C ARG A 10 3.09 -8.00 -9.34
N GLU A 11 2.92 -7.08 -8.40
CA GLU A 11 2.02 -5.94 -8.55
C GLU A 11 2.52 -5.01 -9.66
N TRP A 12 3.84 -4.77 -9.69
CA TRP A 12 4.48 -3.98 -10.75
C TRP A 12 4.24 -4.59 -12.13
N ASN A 13 4.44 -5.91 -12.27
CA ASN A 13 4.18 -6.61 -13.53
C ASN A 13 2.70 -6.48 -13.95
N ALA A 14 1.75 -6.62 -13.01
CA ALA A 14 0.33 -6.44 -13.31
C ALA A 14 0.01 -5.01 -13.82
N VAL A 15 0.69 -4.00 -13.27
CA VAL A 15 0.59 -2.61 -13.77
C VAL A 15 1.19 -2.50 -15.18
N LEU A 16 2.37 -3.05 -15.43
CA LEU A 16 2.99 -3.05 -16.76
C LEU A 16 2.09 -3.74 -17.79
N ASP A 17 1.54 -4.91 -17.46
CA ASP A 17 0.62 -5.63 -18.34
C ASP A 17 -0.64 -4.80 -18.63
N LYS A 18 -1.19 -4.12 -17.63
CA LYS A 18 -2.35 -3.22 -17.77
C LYS A 18 -2.09 -2.08 -18.77
N PHE A 19 -0.89 -1.50 -18.74
CA PHE A 19 -0.49 -0.43 -19.66
C PHE A 19 0.20 -0.94 -20.94
N GLN A 20 0.24 -2.26 -21.16
CA GLN A 20 0.90 -2.92 -22.30
C GLN A 20 2.38 -2.49 -22.45
N MET A 21 3.06 -2.35 -21.32
CA MET A 21 4.45 -1.91 -21.27
C MET A 21 5.41 -3.07 -21.05
N ASN A 22 6.59 -3.00 -21.67
CA ASN A 22 7.69 -3.88 -21.34
C ASN A 22 8.55 -3.25 -20.23
N ILE A 23 9.06 -4.06 -19.31
CA ILE A 23 9.96 -3.61 -18.25
C ILE A 23 11.22 -2.91 -18.79
N ASP A 24 11.70 -3.34 -19.97
CA ASP A 24 12.87 -2.75 -20.63
C ASP A 24 12.63 -1.32 -21.15
N SER A 25 11.35 -0.92 -21.29
CA SER A 25 10.96 0.46 -21.63
C SER A 25 10.88 1.39 -20.44
N CYS A 26 10.94 0.84 -19.21
CA CYS A 26 10.93 1.63 -17.99
C CYS A 26 12.32 2.26 -17.72
N THR A 27 12.32 3.46 -17.18
CA THR A 27 13.56 4.10 -16.73
C THR A 27 13.98 3.50 -15.39
N LYS A 28 15.28 3.13 -15.28
CA LYS A 28 15.86 2.61 -14.04
C LYS A 28 16.25 3.74 -13.10
N TYR A 29 16.12 3.50 -11.81
CA TYR A 29 16.61 4.35 -10.74
C TYR A 29 17.17 3.48 -9.59
N PRO A 30 17.82 4.02 -8.56
CA PRO A 30 18.56 3.20 -7.57
C PRO A 30 17.71 2.14 -6.84
N PHE A 31 16.39 2.30 -6.75
CA PHE A 31 15.51 1.41 -5.98
C PHE A 31 14.60 0.53 -6.86
N GLY A 32 14.61 0.74 -8.17
CA GLY A 32 13.74 -0.01 -9.08
C GLY A 32 13.61 0.62 -10.45
N GLU A 33 12.39 0.63 -10.96
CA GLU A 33 12.03 1.20 -12.25
C GLU A 33 10.85 2.15 -12.11
N TYR A 34 10.72 3.10 -13.05
CA TYR A 34 9.56 3.97 -13.16
C TYR A 34 9.19 4.24 -14.62
N PHE A 35 7.96 4.65 -14.84
CA PHE A 35 7.48 5.20 -16.11
C PHE A 35 6.46 6.31 -15.86
N THR A 36 6.30 7.18 -16.84
CA THR A 36 5.29 8.25 -16.82
C THR A 36 4.17 7.94 -17.80
N THR A 37 2.95 8.31 -17.44
CA THR A 37 1.77 8.19 -18.30
C THR A 37 0.73 9.24 -17.90
N GLU A 38 -0.42 9.22 -18.57
CA GLU A 38 -1.56 10.05 -18.22
C GLU A 38 -2.75 9.18 -17.81
N ILE A 39 -3.46 9.60 -16.76
CA ILE A 39 -4.73 9.01 -16.33
C ILE A 39 -5.75 10.15 -16.29
N ASN A 40 -6.78 10.09 -17.14
CA ASN A 40 -7.82 11.13 -17.25
C ASN A 40 -7.27 12.56 -17.44
N GLY A 41 -6.18 12.70 -18.20
CA GLY A 41 -5.51 13.99 -18.44
C GLY A 41 -4.57 14.46 -17.34
N GLU A 42 -4.41 13.69 -16.26
CA GLU A 42 -3.47 13.94 -15.16
C GLU A 42 -2.14 13.22 -15.44
N SER A 43 -1.04 13.95 -15.46
CA SER A 43 0.30 13.35 -15.58
C SER A 43 0.71 12.66 -14.29
N VAL A 44 1.02 11.36 -14.38
CA VAL A 44 1.39 10.50 -13.26
C VAL A 44 2.71 9.79 -13.53
N ILE A 45 3.43 9.49 -12.46
CA ILE A 45 4.63 8.66 -12.47
C ILE A 45 4.42 7.41 -11.63
N PHE A 46 4.39 6.25 -12.26
CA PHE A 46 4.43 4.97 -11.56
C PHE A 46 5.87 4.61 -11.23
N TYR A 47 6.14 4.18 -10.02
CA TYR A 47 7.45 3.72 -9.61
C TYR A 47 7.38 2.49 -8.71
N ARG A 48 8.29 1.54 -8.92
CA ARG A 48 8.42 0.37 -8.08
C ARG A 48 9.36 0.70 -6.91
N CYS A 49 8.79 0.84 -5.71
CA CYS A 49 9.52 1.26 -4.52
C CYS A 49 10.26 0.12 -3.80
N GLY A 50 10.04 -1.13 -4.22
CA GLY A 50 10.54 -2.30 -3.50
C GLY A 50 9.73 -2.60 -2.23
N VAL A 51 9.95 -3.80 -1.69
CA VAL A 51 9.21 -4.30 -0.53
C VAL A 51 9.86 -3.87 0.78
N ARG A 52 9.05 -3.74 1.82
CA ARG A 52 9.41 -3.40 3.20
C ARG A 52 9.81 -1.93 3.40
N LYS A 53 9.89 -1.54 4.67
CA LYS A 53 9.99 -0.13 5.11
C LYS A 53 11.21 0.60 4.59
N VAL A 54 12.38 0.00 4.66
CA VAL A 54 13.64 0.66 4.25
C VAL A 54 13.63 0.98 2.76
N ASN A 55 13.29 0.00 1.90
CA ASN A 55 13.27 0.21 0.45
C ASN A 55 12.22 1.24 0.05
N SER A 56 11.00 1.06 0.55
CA SER A 56 9.88 1.94 0.18
C SER A 56 10.07 3.36 0.67
N SER A 57 10.65 3.57 1.86
CA SER A 57 10.99 4.91 2.36
C SER A 57 12.04 5.60 1.49
N ALA A 58 13.16 4.90 1.23
CA ALA A 58 14.26 5.46 0.45
C ALA A 58 13.84 5.77 -0.99
N ALA A 59 13.09 4.86 -1.63
CA ALA A 59 12.53 5.07 -2.95
C ALA A 59 11.57 6.27 -2.99
N THR A 60 10.68 6.37 -2.00
CA THR A 60 9.70 7.46 -1.93
C THR A 60 10.39 8.81 -1.73
N GLN A 61 11.39 8.92 -0.85
CA GLN A 61 12.15 10.15 -0.67
C GLN A 61 12.87 10.53 -1.98
N TYR A 62 13.53 9.57 -2.62
CA TYR A 62 14.18 9.82 -3.91
C TYR A 62 13.20 10.37 -4.96
N MET A 63 12.02 9.79 -5.08
CA MET A 63 11.01 10.23 -6.05
C MET A 63 10.47 11.62 -5.74
N ILE A 64 10.26 11.96 -4.46
CA ILE A 64 9.86 13.31 -4.04
C ILE A 64 10.91 14.34 -4.48
N ASP A 65 12.18 14.07 -4.18
CA ASP A 65 13.28 15.01 -4.42
C ASP A 65 13.56 15.24 -5.92
N HIS A 66 13.43 14.19 -6.73
CA HIS A 66 13.80 14.25 -8.16
C HIS A 66 12.64 14.68 -9.07
N PHE A 67 11.38 14.46 -8.67
CA PHE A 67 10.22 14.74 -9.51
C PHE A 67 9.28 15.79 -8.93
N ASN A 68 9.65 16.46 -7.83
CA ASN A 68 8.85 17.48 -7.16
C ASN A 68 7.39 17.02 -6.97
N LEU A 69 7.22 15.80 -6.46
CA LEU A 69 5.91 15.20 -6.25
C LEU A 69 5.15 15.95 -5.16
N LYS A 70 3.87 16.22 -5.40
CA LYS A 70 2.97 16.89 -4.43
C LYS A 70 1.95 15.94 -3.83
N LYS A 71 1.76 14.79 -4.45
CA LYS A 71 0.88 13.72 -4.03
C LYS A 71 1.53 12.37 -4.32
N ILE A 72 1.38 11.43 -3.40
CA ILE A 72 1.74 10.02 -3.60
C ILE A 72 0.52 9.15 -3.31
N ILE A 73 0.21 8.27 -4.25
CA ILE A 73 -0.79 7.23 -4.08
C ILE A 73 -0.05 5.90 -3.90
N VAL A 74 -0.23 5.24 -2.76
CA VAL A 74 0.32 3.92 -2.49
C VAL A 74 -0.71 2.89 -2.94
N ALA A 75 -0.39 2.12 -3.96
CA ALA A 75 -1.28 1.13 -4.54
C ALA A 75 -0.68 -0.27 -4.42
N GLY A 76 -1.47 -1.26 -4.03
CA GLY A 76 -1.00 -2.63 -3.90
C GLY A 76 -1.96 -3.55 -3.16
N THR A 77 -1.45 -4.73 -2.80
CA THR A 77 -2.19 -5.75 -2.06
C THR A 77 -1.88 -5.70 -0.56
N CYS A 78 -2.72 -6.34 0.23
CA CYS A 78 -2.57 -6.47 1.69
C CYS A 78 -3.21 -7.76 2.18
N ALA A 79 -2.85 -8.17 3.41
CA ALA A 79 -3.56 -9.19 4.15
C ALA A 79 -4.78 -8.59 4.87
N GLY A 80 -5.92 -9.28 4.83
CA GLY A 80 -7.10 -8.93 5.62
C GLY A 80 -6.95 -9.37 7.07
N ILE A 81 -7.41 -8.54 8.02
CA ILE A 81 -7.42 -8.83 9.46
C ILE A 81 -8.85 -8.81 9.99
N ASP A 82 -9.66 -7.84 9.59
CA ASP A 82 -11.04 -7.70 10.02
C ASP A 82 -11.96 -8.53 9.10
N GLU A 83 -12.61 -9.54 9.66
CA GLU A 83 -13.45 -10.52 8.96
C GLU A 83 -14.75 -9.95 8.35
N LYS A 84 -15.07 -8.68 8.63
CA LYS A 84 -16.17 -8.00 7.93
C LYS A 84 -15.88 -7.75 6.46
N PHE A 85 -14.61 -7.77 6.07
CA PHE A 85 -14.15 -7.65 4.70
C PHE A 85 -13.87 -9.03 4.08
N LYS A 86 -13.71 -9.06 2.77
CA LYS A 86 -13.42 -10.28 2.01
C LYS A 86 -12.29 -10.04 1.00
N THR A 87 -11.74 -11.10 0.49
CA THR A 87 -10.77 -11.03 -0.62
C THR A 87 -11.35 -10.26 -1.81
N LEU A 88 -10.52 -9.47 -2.49
CA LEU A 88 -10.84 -8.55 -3.58
C LEU A 88 -11.58 -7.27 -3.15
N ASP A 89 -11.88 -7.09 -1.87
CA ASP A 89 -12.30 -5.77 -1.38
C ASP A 89 -11.12 -4.79 -1.49
N ILE A 90 -11.41 -3.58 -1.95
CA ILE A 90 -10.44 -2.49 -2.02
C ILE A 90 -10.78 -1.48 -0.92
N LEU A 91 -9.78 -1.18 -0.10
CA LEU A 91 -9.91 -0.20 0.98
C LEU A 91 -9.01 1.00 0.72
N ILE A 92 -9.49 2.19 1.13
CA ILE A 92 -8.66 3.38 1.26
C ILE A 92 -8.38 3.60 2.74
N SER A 93 -7.11 3.72 3.09
CA SER A 93 -6.74 3.85 4.49
C SER A 93 -7.11 5.21 5.05
N ASN A 94 -7.72 5.22 6.23
CA ASN A 94 -7.92 6.42 7.05
C ASN A 94 -6.85 6.56 8.14
N LYS A 95 -6.06 5.51 8.38
CA LYS A 95 -5.00 5.50 9.38
C LYS A 95 -3.97 4.42 9.08
N VAL A 96 -2.70 4.73 9.24
CA VAL A 96 -1.62 3.75 9.21
C VAL A 96 -0.85 3.75 10.51
N VAL A 97 -0.41 2.56 10.94
CA VAL A 97 0.32 2.34 12.19
C VAL A 97 1.49 1.41 11.92
N GLN A 98 2.69 1.78 12.35
CA GLN A 98 3.80 0.85 12.37
C GLN A 98 3.75 0.05 13.67
N TYR A 99 3.44 -1.25 13.58
CA TYR A 99 3.16 -2.06 14.77
C TYR A 99 4.34 -2.90 15.29
N ASP A 100 5.42 -2.99 14.54
CA ASP A 100 6.62 -3.75 14.94
C ASP A 100 7.68 -2.90 15.66
N CYS A 101 7.34 -1.67 16.04
CA CYS A 101 8.17 -0.82 16.89
C CYS A 101 7.80 -1.07 18.37
N THR A 102 8.41 -2.08 18.96
CA THR A 102 8.11 -2.49 20.34
C THR A 102 9.31 -2.26 21.27
N VAL A 103 9.42 -1.05 21.80
CA VAL A 103 10.17 -0.81 23.03
C VAL A 103 9.13 -0.49 24.10
N LYS A 104 8.80 -1.46 24.96
CA LYS A 104 7.66 -1.37 25.91
C LYS A 104 7.66 -0.10 26.76
N GLU A 105 8.83 0.39 27.16
CA GLU A 105 8.98 1.60 27.96
C GLU A 105 8.82 2.91 27.18
N GLN A 106 8.85 2.84 25.83
CA GLN A 106 8.73 4.00 24.94
C GLN A 106 7.49 3.88 24.02
N GLU A 107 6.64 2.89 24.27
CA GLU A 107 5.50 2.55 23.40
C GLU A 107 4.60 3.75 23.04
N PRO A 108 4.20 4.63 23.96
CA PRO A 108 3.36 5.78 23.60
C PRO A 108 4.05 6.75 22.64
N LEU A 109 5.32 7.08 22.89
CA LEU A 109 6.06 8.05 22.07
C LEU A 109 6.35 7.51 20.66
N ILE A 110 6.69 6.23 20.55
CA ILE A 110 6.98 5.59 19.27
C ILE A 110 5.67 5.35 18.50
N LYS A 111 4.62 4.88 19.15
CA LYS A 111 3.30 4.67 18.54
C LYS A 111 2.74 5.95 17.91
N ASP A 112 2.82 7.06 18.61
CA ASP A 112 2.34 8.35 18.12
C ASP A 112 3.21 8.90 16.98
N SER A 113 4.52 8.72 17.03
CA SER A 113 5.44 9.18 15.98
C SER A 113 5.31 8.39 14.68
N PHE A 114 4.89 7.13 14.73
CA PHE A 114 4.71 6.26 13.55
C PHE A 114 3.25 6.03 13.15
N THR A 115 2.35 6.85 13.65
CA THR A 115 0.94 6.87 13.25
C THR A 115 0.69 8.06 12.33
N VAL A 116 0.06 7.80 11.18
CA VAL A 116 -0.44 8.85 10.28
C VAL A 116 -1.93 8.62 10.05
N SER A 117 -2.73 9.65 10.26
CA SER A 117 -4.17 9.64 9.99
C SER A 117 -4.49 10.50 8.78
N PHE A 118 -5.52 10.14 8.04
CA PHE A 118 -5.94 10.79 6.81
C PHE A 118 -7.43 11.15 6.88
N ASP A 119 -7.78 12.35 6.44
CA ASP A 119 -9.17 12.70 6.16
C ASP A 119 -9.51 12.31 4.73
N ILE A 120 -10.20 11.20 4.59
CA ILE A 120 -10.62 10.63 3.30
C ILE A 120 -12.05 11.04 2.89
N SER A 121 -12.67 11.97 3.59
CA SER A 121 -14.08 12.38 3.36
C SER A 121 -14.33 12.89 1.93
N SER A 122 -13.31 13.50 1.31
CA SER A 122 -13.37 13.99 -0.07
C SER A 122 -13.51 12.89 -1.12
N LEU A 123 -13.26 11.63 -0.76
CA LEU A 123 -13.31 10.48 -1.67
C LEU A 123 -14.74 9.89 -1.80
N GLY A 124 -15.68 10.32 -0.96
CA GLY A 124 -17.09 9.89 -0.99
C GLY A 124 -17.45 8.88 0.10
N SER A 125 -18.75 8.71 0.34
CA SER A 125 -19.30 7.91 1.44
C SER A 125 -19.33 6.39 1.20
N ASN A 126 -19.15 5.94 -0.03
CA ASN A 126 -19.28 4.51 -0.40
C ASN A 126 -17.95 3.78 -0.44
N ILE A 127 -16.89 4.36 0.13
CA ILE A 127 -15.55 3.79 0.12
C ILE A 127 -15.36 2.94 1.36
N LEU A 128 -14.88 1.70 1.16
CA LEU A 128 -14.42 0.88 2.26
C LEU A 128 -13.14 1.47 2.85
N SER A 129 -13.08 1.60 4.15
CA SER A 129 -11.93 2.18 4.83
C SER A 129 -11.54 1.43 6.09
N GLY A 130 -10.29 1.63 6.50
CA GLY A 130 -9.78 0.99 7.69
C GLY A 130 -8.35 1.36 8.04
N THR A 131 -7.90 0.87 9.19
CA THR A 131 -6.54 1.07 9.70
C THR A 131 -5.60 0.04 9.09
N ILE A 132 -4.47 0.48 8.54
CA ILE A 132 -3.39 -0.41 8.08
C ILE A 132 -2.35 -0.57 9.17
N GLY A 133 -2.02 -1.82 9.51
CA GLY A 133 -0.82 -2.16 10.26
C GLY A 133 0.33 -2.47 9.31
N THR A 134 1.47 -1.80 9.49
CA THR A 134 2.68 -2.03 8.69
C THR A 134 3.81 -2.57 9.55
N ALA A 135 4.50 -3.62 9.06
CA ALA A 135 5.71 -4.18 9.68
C ALA A 135 6.67 -4.74 8.64
N ASP A 136 7.95 -4.92 8.99
CA ASP A 136 8.93 -5.59 8.09
C ASP A 136 8.75 -7.13 8.02
N LYS A 137 7.63 -7.63 8.50
CA LYS A 137 7.23 -9.04 8.43
C LYS A 137 5.84 -9.19 7.81
N ALA A 138 5.66 -10.21 6.97
CA ALA A 138 4.33 -10.59 6.52
C ALA A 138 3.53 -11.22 7.66
N VAL A 139 2.21 -11.03 7.65
CA VAL A 139 1.31 -11.67 8.62
C VAL A 139 1.03 -13.09 8.12
N VAL A 140 1.89 -14.02 8.52
CA VAL A 140 1.80 -15.45 8.14
C VAL A 140 1.36 -16.30 9.32
N MET A 141 1.75 -15.90 10.54
CA MET A 141 1.47 -16.64 11.76
C MET A 141 0.14 -16.21 12.35
N TRP A 142 -0.66 -17.19 12.77
CA TRP A 142 -1.95 -16.92 13.43
C TRP A 142 -1.84 -16.02 14.67
N LYS A 143 -0.74 -16.12 15.40
CA LYS A 143 -0.45 -15.25 16.53
C LYS A 143 -0.38 -13.78 16.14
N ASP A 144 0.29 -13.46 15.02
CA ASP A 144 0.39 -12.08 14.55
C ASP A 144 -0.98 -11.53 14.11
N TYR A 145 -1.81 -12.38 13.51
CA TYR A 145 -3.20 -12.05 13.19
C TYR A 145 -4.01 -11.68 14.41
N LEU A 146 -3.96 -12.48 15.47
CA LEU A 146 -4.70 -12.21 16.71
C LEU A 146 -4.26 -10.90 17.35
N GLU A 147 -2.95 -10.64 17.42
CA GLU A 147 -2.39 -9.39 17.94
C GLU A 147 -2.89 -8.16 17.16
N LEU A 148 -2.91 -8.24 15.83
CA LEU A 148 -3.41 -7.17 14.99
C LEU A 148 -4.92 -6.95 15.16
N LYS A 149 -5.68 -8.01 15.28
CA LYS A 149 -7.13 -7.96 15.53
C LYS A 149 -7.46 -7.29 16.86
N GLU A 150 -6.76 -7.63 17.94
CA GLU A 150 -6.90 -7.01 19.25
C GLU A 150 -6.54 -5.52 19.25
N ASN A 151 -5.63 -5.10 18.39
CA ASN A 151 -5.25 -3.69 18.21
C ASN A 151 -6.11 -2.92 17.18
N ASN A 152 -7.26 -3.48 16.77
CA ASN A 152 -8.20 -2.87 15.80
C ASN A 152 -7.55 -2.54 14.45
N ILE A 153 -6.57 -3.33 14.00
CA ILE A 153 -6.03 -3.26 12.66
C ILE A 153 -7.00 -3.94 11.70
N THR A 154 -7.27 -3.29 10.59
CA THR A 154 -8.22 -3.78 9.58
C THR A 154 -7.54 -4.64 8.52
N ILE A 155 -6.40 -4.19 8.05
CA ILE A 155 -5.56 -4.83 7.03
C ILE A 155 -4.10 -4.65 7.37
N ALA A 156 -3.22 -5.49 6.83
CA ALA A 156 -1.79 -5.42 7.11
C ALA A 156 -0.94 -5.47 5.83
N ASP A 157 0.15 -4.71 5.83
CA ASP A 157 1.14 -4.68 4.75
C ASP A 157 2.56 -4.48 5.28
N THR A 158 3.51 -4.24 4.38
CA THR A 158 4.92 -4.08 4.73
C THR A 158 5.51 -2.71 4.35
N GLU A 159 4.74 -1.76 3.80
CA GLU A 159 5.25 -0.50 3.27
C GLU A 159 4.50 0.76 3.69
N SER A 160 3.18 0.69 3.83
CA SER A 160 2.31 1.88 3.85
C SER A 160 2.66 2.90 4.91
N ALA A 161 2.91 2.49 6.15
CA ALA A 161 3.23 3.44 7.23
C ALA A 161 4.57 4.15 6.99
N ALA A 162 5.54 3.46 6.40
CA ALA A 162 6.84 4.03 6.09
C ALA A 162 6.74 5.09 4.98
N ILE A 163 5.98 4.81 3.91
CA ILE A 163 5.73 5.78 2.84
C ILE A 163 4.93 6.97 3.37
N ALA A 164 3.87 6.74 4.15
CA ALA A 164 3.07 7.79 4.74
C ALA A 164 3.88 8.71 5.66
N TYR A 165 4.81 8.15 6.43
CA TYR A 165 5.73 8.93 7.27
C TYR A 165 6.62 9.85 6.42
N ILE A 166 7.22 9.34 5.34
CA ILE A 166 8.03 10.14 4.42
C ILE A 166 7.20 11.25 3.77
N CYS A 167 5.98 10.95 3.31
CA CYS A 167 5.08 11.94 2.75
C CYS A 167 4.77 13.05 3.75
N LYS A 168 4.41 12.70 5.00
CA LYS A 168 4.15 13.64 6.09
C LYS A 168 5.36 14.53 6.38
N ALA A 169 6.56 13.96 6.46
CA ALA A 169 7.80 14.70 6.72
C ALA A 169 8.14 15.71 5.61
N ASN A 170 7.70 15.46 4.38
CA ASN A 170 7.94 16.31 3.21
C ASN A 170 6.74 17.22 2.85
N ASN A 171 5.66 17.23 3.64
CA ASN A 171 4.40 17.91 3.29
C ASN A 171 3.84 17.50 1.92
N VAL A 172 3.94 16.23 1.60
CA VAL A 172 3.39 15.60 0.39
C VAL A 172 2.10 14.90 0.76
N GLU A 173 1.05 15.13 -0.01
CA GLU A 173 -0.22 14.44 0.16
C GLU A 173 -0.05 12.93 -0.05
N CYS A 174 -0.69 12.11 0.79
CA CYS A 174 -0.59 10.66 0.73
C CYS A 174 -1.98 10.02 0.74
N ILE A 175 -2.26 9.18 -0.25
CA ILE A 175 -3.47 8.36 -0.32
C ILE A 175 -3.02 6.89 -0.41
N ILE A 176 -3.62 6.01 0.41
CA ILE A 176 -3.23 4.60 0.41
C ILE A 176 -4.43 3.74 0.03
N ILE A 177 -4.27 2.99 -1.06
CA ILE A 177 -5.29 2.14 -1.66
C ILE A 177 -4.78 0.71 -1.67
N LYS A 178 -5.43 -0.18 -0.93
CA LYS A 178 -5.01 -1.58 -0.80
C LYS A 178 -6.16 -2.53 -1.10
N GLY A 179 -5.86 -3.59 -1.86
CA GLY A 179 -6.80 -4.68 -2.08
C GLY A 179 -6.45 -5.90 -1.25
N ILE A 180 -7.45 -6.51 -0.63
CA ILE A 180 -7.25 -7.71 0.18
C ILE A 180 -7.01 -8.91 -0.75
N SER A 181 -5.81 -9.45 -0.70
CA SER A 181 -5.42 -10.65 -1.46
C SER A 181 -5.75 -11.95 -0.73
N ASP A 182 -5.59 -11.97 0.57
CA ASP A 182 -5.71 -13.13 1.42
C ASP A 182 -6.00 -12.75 2.87
N PHE A 183 -6.38 -13.75 3.65
CA PHE A 183 -6.47 -13.67 5.11
C PHE A 183 -5.50 -14.68 5.70
N PRO A 184 -4.81 -14.37 6.80
CA PRO A 184 -4.03 -15.35 7.54
C PRO A 184 -4.92 -16.51 7.99
N THR A 185 -4.45 -17.73 7.80
CA THR A 185 -5.20 -18.93 8.17
C THR A 185 -4.65 -19.55 9.44
N ASN A 186 -5.53 -20.20 10.22
CA ASN A 186 -5.12 -21.04 11.33
C ASN A 186 -4.30 -22.25 10.80
N GLU A 187 -3.34 -22.75 11.57
CA GLU A 187 -2.32 -23.75 11.16
C GLU A 187 -2.87 -25.06 10.52
N GLN A 188 -4.19 -25.23 10.46
CA GLN A 188 -4.85 -26.44 9.99
C GLN A 188 -5.37 -26.40 8.53
N GLU A 189 -5.25 -25.27 7.81
CA GLU A 189 -5.79 -25.12 6.43
C GLU A 189 -4.87 -24.25 5.56
N PRO A 190 -5.09 -24.21 4.29
CA PRO A 190 -4.58 -24.98 3.19
C PRO A 190 -3.03 -25.00 3.09
N SER A 191 -2.47 -25.81 2.21
CA SER A 191 -1.00 -25.84 2.03
C SER A 191 -0.45 -24.44 1.68
N LYS A 192 0.79 -24.16 2.06
CA LYS A 192 1.47 -22.87 1.72
C LYS A 192 1.45 -22.60 0.20
N GLU A 193 1.44 -23.66 -0.59
CA GLU A 193 1.40 -23.56 -2.05
C GLU A 193 0.02 -23.11 -2.57
N GLU A 194 -1.07 -23.61 -2.00
CA GLU A 194 -2.43 -23.19 -2.36
C GLU A 194 -2.70 -21.75 -1.94
N GLN A 195 -2.23 -21.32 -0.77
CA GLN A 195 -2.31 -19.94 -0.32
C GLN A 195 -1.53 -19.01 -1.27
N LEU A 196 -0.31 -19.41 -1.63
CA LEU A 196 0.53 -18.64 -2.54
C LEU A 196 -0.10 -18.53 -3.94
N ASN A 197 -0.65 -19.62 -4.47
CA ASN A 197 -1.31 -19.63 -5.77
C ASN A 197 -2.59 -18.78 -5.75
N SER A 198 -3.39 -18.87 -4.70
CA SER A 198 -4.56 -18.00 -4.49
C SER A 198 -4.19 -16.52 -4.41
N PHE A 199 -3.12 -16.18 -3.71
CA PHE A 199 -2.55 -14.84 -3.65
C PHE A 199 -2.13 -14.33 -5.04
N ILE A 200 -1.34 -15.12 -5.77
CA ILE A 200 -0.79 -14.75 -7.09
C ILE A 200 -1.90 -14.45 -8.11
N THR A 201 -2.95 -15.25 -8.15
CA THR A 201 -4.05 -15.10 -9.11
C THR A 201 -4.91 -13.86 -8.86
N LYS A 202 -4.97 -13.37 -7.62
CA LYS A 202 -5.76 -12.19 -7.25
C LYS A 202 -5.05 -10.85 -7.53
N ILE A 203 -3.72 -10.85 -7.56
CA ILE A 203 -2.94 -9.60 -7.77
C ILE A 203 -3.36 -8.85 -9.03
N PRO A 204 -3.42 -9.45 -10.23
CA PRO A 204 -3.84 -8.72 -11.43
C PRO A 204 -5.27 -8.17 -11.32
N ILE A 205 -6.19 -8.91 -10.70
CA ILE A 205 -7.57 -8.49 -10.50
C ILE A 205 -7.62 -7.23 -9.62
N ILE A 206 -6.90 -7.27 -8.49
CA ILE A 206 -6.82 -6.16 -7.54
C ILE A 206 -6.18 -4.94 -8.21
N MET A 207 -5.01 -5.12 -8.85
CA MET A 207 -4.28 -4.01 -9.46
C MET A 207 -5.07 -3.36 -10.60
N ASN A 208 -5.74 -4.15 -11.45
CA ASN A 208 -6.61 -3.63 -12.49
C ASN A 208 -7.77 -2.81 -11.91
N LYS A 209 -8.42 -3.32 -10.88
CA LYS A 209 -9.50 -2.61 -10.20
C LYS A 209 -9.02 -1.30 -9.56
N ILE A 210 -7.85 -1.30 -8.93
CA ILE A 210 -7.26 -0.07 -8.38
C ILE A 210 -6.99 0.94 -9.50
N VAL A 211 -6.39 0.52 -10.61
CA VAL A 211 -6.03 1.42 -11.72
C VAL A 211 -7.29 1.98 -12.39
N ASP A 212 -8.32 1.16 -12.62
CA ASP A 212 -9.49 1.57 -13.38
C ASP A 212 -10.49 2.39 -12.56
N GLU A 213 -10.68 2.05 -11.29
CA GLU A 213 -11.76 2.60 -10.48
C GLU A 213 -11.25 3.59 -9.41
N TYR A 214 -10.17 3.26 -8.72
CA TYR A 214 -9.73 3.99 -7.53
C TYR A 214 -8.67 5.07 -7.81
N LEU A 215 -7.74 4.84 -8.74
CA LEU A 215 -6.78 5.89 -9.11
C LEU A 215 -7.46 7.13 -9.69
N PRO A 216 -8.46 7.04 -10.59
CA PRO A 216 -9.17 8.21 -11.07
C PRO A 216 -9.87 9.02 -9.98
N LEU A 217 -10.39 8.36 -8.93
CA LEU A 217 -10.97 9.03 -7.76
C LEU A 217 -9.89 9.73 -6.94
N ALA A 218 -8.81 9.03 -6.61
CA ALA A 218 -7.73 9.55 -5.79
C ALA A 218 -6.97 10.71 -6.45
N LEU A 219 -6.84 10.71 -7.77
CA LEU A 219 -6.21 11.79 -8.51
C LEU A 219 -7.01 13.10 -8.38
N LYS A 220 -8.33 13.04 -8.45
CA LYS A 220 -9.24 14.21 -8.35
C LYS A 220 -9.45 14.70 -6.93
N SER A 221 -9.14 13.89 -5.93
CA SER A 221 -9.39 14.20 -4.52
C SER A 221 -8.19 14.85 -3.87
N SER A 222 -8.42 15.58 -2.77
CA SER A 222 -7.38 16.07 -1.86
C SER A 222 -7.63 15.49 -0.48
N VAL A 223 -6.62 14.82 0.08
CA VAL A 223 -6.66 14.20 1.42
C VAL A 223 -5.77 14.99 2.36
N LYS A 224 -6.28 15.34 3.54
CA LYS A 224 -5.57 16.10 4.57
C LYS A 224 -5.13 15.23 5.74
#